data_3b897b61f0d3790c469096b6f41d6f0c
#
_entry.id   3b897b61f0d3790c469096b6f41d6f0c
#
_cell.length_a   1.000
_cell.length_b   1.000
_cell.length_c   1.000
_cell.angle_alpha   90.00
_cell.angle_beta   90.00
_cell.angle_gamma   90.00
#
_symmetry.space_group_name_H-M   'P 1'
#
loop_
_entity.id
_entity.type
_entity.pdbx_description
1 polymer ?
#
loop_
_entity_poly.entity_id
_entity_poly.type
_entity_poly.pdbx_seq_one_letter_code
_entity_poly.pdbx_strand_id
1 'polypeptide(L)'
;MDIYVKKAIIYQFSPDDTDLYLADKFLNITPKIEEYLRKKIERVYSDEAKTGIFEEDNPFLEMISDDLLETSVAVANRWKEEFIVSENQKTNDLVFIQFSKEGVDHFAFLRIALRETLTHLGGEVDNPIKLTQNNLPGFGTGADEALVINLQSRKYHLIEKRIKYNGTLLNYFSENLLQAQPKISPKKSIKALEKTSQKIAESFNTDDFQFQSKVKSAIFNHIEEENKLSPEKLADDLFDDNLTARLSFIDQVKEAVPEPVTFEEIDASRQLKKFENQKLSLSNGIELIVPNNVYEDAESVEFILNENGTYSILIKNIEDIQSK
;
A
#
# COMPACT_ATOMS: atom_id res chain seq x y z
N MET A 1 -4.62 15.94 -2.75
CA MET A 1 -4.27 15.48 -4.12
C MET A 1 -5.31 16.06 -5.08
N ASP A 2 -4.87 16.90 -6.02
CA ASP A 2 -5.78 17.54 -6.98
C ASP A 2 -5.90 16.65 -8.23
N ILE A 3 -6.99 15.87 -8.29
CA ILE A 3 -7.29 14.91 -9.36
C ILE A 3 -8.57 15.32 -10.06
N TYR A 4 -8.50 15.51 -11.37
CA TYR A 4 -9.64 15.81 -12.24
C TYR A 4 -9.82 14.70 -13.28
N VAL A 5 -10.96 14.01 -13.25
CA VAL A 5 -11.29 12.92 -14.19
C VAL A 5 -11.79 13.51 -15.52
N LYS A 6 -11.08 13.28 -16.61
CA LYS A 6 -11.41 13.77 -17.95
C LYS A 6 -12.40 12.87 -18.68
N LYS A 7 -12.07 11.57 -18.73
CA LYS A 7 -12.86 10.52 -19.41
C LYS A 7 -12.70 9.21 -18.65
N ALA A 8 -13.73 8.37 -18.68
CA ALA A 8 -13.65 7.00 -18.18
C ALA A 8 -14.52 6.07 -19.01
N ILE A 9 -14.13 4.79 -19.10
CA ILE A 9 -14.90 3.72 -19.70
C ILE A 9 -14.80 2.46 -18.84
N ILE A 10 -15.85 1.66 -18.80
CA ILE A 10 -15.90 0.40 -18.04
C ILE A 10 -16.25 -0.73 -18.98
N TYR A 11 -15.50 -1.82 -18.88
CA TYR A 11 -15.75 -3.11 -19.51
C TYR A 11 -16.03 -4.14 -18.44
N GLN A 12 -16.76 -5.21 -18.76
CA GLN A 12 -17.01 -6.28 -17.82
C GLN A 12 -16.43 -7.61 -18.34
N PHE A 13 -15.67 -8.29 -17.49
CA PHE A 13 -15.24 -9.67 -17.73
C PHE A 13 -16.14 -10.62 -16.97
N SER A 14 -16.71 -11.60 -17.70
CA SER A 14 -17.49 -12.70 -17.12
C SER A 14 -16.66 -13.99 -17.13
N PRO A 15 -16.49 -14.67 -15.99
CA PRO A 15 -15.81 -15.96 -15.94
C PRO A 15 -16.65 -17.11 -16.50
N ASP A 16 -17.99 -16.97 -16.56
CA ASP A 16 -18.90 -18.03 -16.94
C ASP A 16 -18.76 -18.40 -18.43
N ASP A 17 -18.58 -17.40 -19.27
CA ASP A 17 -18.36 -17.56 -20.73
C ASP A 17 -16.93 -17.16 -21.14
N THR A 18 -16.12 -16.73 -20.17
CA THR A 18 -14.76 -16.20 -20.38
C THR A 18 -14.73 -15.05 -21.37
N ASP A 19 -15.81 -14.26 -21.40
CA ASP A 19 -15.95 -13.18 -22.36
C ASP A 19 -15.73 -11.80 -21.75
N LEU A 20 -15.40 -10.84 -22.61
CA LEU A 20 -15.16 -9.45 -22.29
C LEU A 20 -16.18 -8.58 -23.01
N TYR A 21 -17.09 -7.98 -22.23
CA TYR A 21 -18.13 -7.10 -22.73
C TYR A 21 -17.61 -5.69 -22.84
N LEU A 22 -17.26 -5.27 -24.05
CA LEU A 22 -16.71 -3.95 -24.36
C LEU A 22 -17.85 -2.93 -24.55
N ALA A 23 -17.75 -1.80 -23.88
CA ALA A 23 -18.61 -0.65 -24.12
C ALA A 23 -18.07 0.19 -25.28
N ASP A 24 -18.97 0.84 -26.03
CA ASP A 24 -18.65 1.73 -27.14
C ASP A 24 -18.74 3.24 -26.77
N LYS A 25 -19.09 3.54 -25.50
CA LYS A 25 -19.30 4.90 -25.01
C LYS A 25 -18.62 5.12 -23.66
N PHE A 26 -18.11 6.34 -23.51
CA PHE A 26 -17.60 6.78 -22.22
C PHE A 26 -18.70 6.89 -21.15
N LEU A 27 -18.32 6.75 -19.91
CA LEU A 27 -19.22 6.98 -18.79
C LEU A 27 -19.74 8.43 -18.78
N ASN A 28 -21.01 8.58 -18.45
CA ASN A 28 -21.54 9.87 -18.04
C ASN A 28 -21.09 10.16 -16.61
N ILE A 29 -20.06 10.99 -16.47
CA ILE A 29 -19.42 11.28 -15.18
C ILE A 29 -20.26 12.28 -14.41
N THR A 30 -21.09 11.77 -13.50
CA THR A 30 -21.79 12.59 -12.50
C THR A 30 -20.84 12.90 -11.32
N PRO A 31 -21.12 13.90 -10.45
CA PRO A 31 -20.27 14.21 -9.29
C PRO A 31 -20.00 13.02 -8.37
N LYS A 32 -20.98 12.12 -8.18
CA LYS A 32 -20.79 10.89 -7.39
C LYS A 32 -19.88 9.87 -8.08
N ILE A 33 -19.98 9.72 -9.40
CA ILE A 33 -19.12 8.83 -10.18
C ILE A 33 -17.70 9.38 -10.19
N GLU A 34 -17.54 10.69 -10.39
CA GLU A 34 -16.24 11.33 -10.32
C GLU A 34 -15.57 11.12 -8.94
N GLU A 35 -16.30 11.37 -7.85
CA GLU A 35 -15.81 11.13 -6.49
C GLU A 35 -15.40 9.66 -6.30
N TYR A 36 -16.20 8.72 -6.80
CA TYR A 36 -15.89 7.30 -6.71
C TYR A 36 -14.59 6.96 -7.44
N LEU A 37 -14.44 7.38 -8.69
CA LEU A 37 -13.24 7.14 -9.49
C LEU A 37 -12.00 7.81 -8.87
N ARG A 38 -12.12 9.06 -8.45
CA ARG A 38 -11.06 9.81 -7.78
C ARG A 38 -10.59 9.06 -6.52
N LYS A 39 -11.49 8.59 -5.68
CA LYS A 39 -11.12 7.81 -4.48
C LYS A 39 -10.46 6.48 -4.79
N LYS A 40 -10.80 5.82 -5.91
CA LYS A 40 -10.08 4.62 -6.36
C LYS A 40 -8.65 4.96 -6.80
N ILE A 41 -8.46 6.06 -7.53
CA ILE A 41 -7.15 6.55 -7.97
C ILE A 41 -6.30 6.96 -6.76
N GLU A 42 -6.84 7.76 -5.82
CA GLU A 42 -6.12 8.20 -4.62
C GLU A 42 -5.52 7.03 -3.83
N ARG A 43 -6.21 5.88 -3.78
CA ARG A 43 -5.71 4.69 -3.10
C ARG A 43 -4.53 4.01 -3.79
N VAL A 44 -4.31 4.29 -5.06
CA VAL A 44 -3.13 3.77 -5.77
C VAL A 44 -1.86 4.51 -5.32
N TYR A 45 -1.99 5.72 -4.79
CA TYR A 45 -0.87 6.48 -4.20
C TYR A 45 -0.65 6.15 -2.71
N SER A 46 -0.93 4.91 -2.31
CA SER A 46 -0.74 4.45 -0.93
C SER A 46 0.60 3.75 -0.73
N ASP A 47 0.97 3.54 0.52
CA ASP A 47 2.15 2.76 0.94
C ASP A 47 2.13 1.28 0.50
N GLU A 48 0.99 0.81 -0.02
CA GLU A 48 0.84 -0.55 -0.60
C GLU A 48 1.27 -0.61 -2.07
N ALA A 49 1.38 0.54 -2.74
CA ALA A 49 1.75 0.59 -4.15
C ALA A 49 3.23 0.27 -4.37
N LYS A 50 3.47 -0.56 -5.38
CA LYS A 50 4.77 -0.69 -6.01
C LYS A 50 4.96 0.48 -6.97
N THR A 51 6.18 0.91 -7.21
CA THR A 51 6.48 2.02 -8.11
C THR A 51 7.54 1.64 -9.12
N GLY A 52 7.58 2.34 -10.24
CA GLY A 52 8.62 2.17 -11.26
C GLY A 52 8.54 3.24 -12.33
N ILE A 53 9.41 3.13 -13.31
CA ILE A 53 9.42 3.95 -14.51
C ILE A 53 9.49 2.96 -15.69
N PHE A 54 8.61 3.11 -16.65
CA PHE A 54 8.66 2.30 -17.87
C PHE A 54 9.84 2.72 -18.74
N GLU A 55 10.56 1.74 -19.28
CA GLU A 55 11.52 1.97 -20.36
C GLU A 55 10.81 2.51 -21.61
N GLU A 56 11.53 3.22 -22.48
CA GLU A 56 10.94 3.81 -23.68
C GLU A 56 10.33 2.82 -24.65
N ASP A 57 10.93 1.65 -24.76
CA ASP A 57 10.57 0.55 -25.64
C ASP A 57 9.68 -0.50 -24.96
N ASN A 58 9.09 -0.17 -23.80
CA ASN A 58 8.22 -1.11 -23.09
C ASN A 58 6.94 -1.39 -23.91
N PRO A 59 6.61 -2.66 -24.21
CA PRO A 59 5.48 -3.02 -25.09
C PRO A 59 4.12 -2.58 -24.53
N PHE A 60 3.98 -2.41 -23.22
CA PHE A 60 2.74 -1.91 -22.65
C PHE A 60 2.48 -0.45 -23.05
N LEU A 61 3.53 0.37 -23.14
CA LEU A 61 3.39 1.77 -23.55
C LEU A 61 2.94 1.91 -25.01
N GLU A 62 3.25 0.96 -25.88
CA GLU A 62 2.77 0.96 -27.26
C GLU A 62 1.23 0.85 -27.38
N MET A 63 0.58 0.31 -26.34
CA MET A 63 -0.89 0.24 -26.28
C MET A 63 -1.53 1.55 -25.79
N ILE A 64 -0.74 2.48 -25.26
CA ILE A 64 -1.22 3.75 -24.71
C ILE A 64 -1.19 4.81 -25.83
N SER A 65 -2.34 5.21 -26.32
CA SER A 65 -2.52 6.29 -27.31
C SER A 65 -3.28 7.48 -26.68
N ASP A 66 -3.41 8.54 -27.44
CA ASP A 66 -4.22 9.71 -27.06
C ASP A 66 -5.73 9.39 -27.04
N ASP A 67 -6.14 8.32 -27.75
CA ASP A 67 -7.52 7.82 -27.72
C ASP A 67 -7.71 6.79 -26.61
N LEU A 68 -8.45 7.19 -25.58
CA LEU A 68 -8.77 6.29 -24.45
C LEU A 68 -9.56 5.06 -24.89
N LEU A 69 -10.40 5.15 -25.92
CA LEU A 69 -11.17 4.00 -26.40
C LEU A 69 -10.24 2.95 -27.02
N GLU A 70 -9.34 3.36 -27.90
CA GLU A 70 -8.33 2.49 -28.50
C GLU A 70 -7.44 1.85 -27.43
N THR A 71 -6.87 2.67 -26.54
CA THR A 71 -6.05 2.22 -25.42
C THR A 71 -6.79 1.20 -24.54
N SER A 72 -8.05 1.49 -24.18
CA SER A 72 -8.81 0.63 -23.28
C SER A 72 -9.12 -0.74 -23.89
N VAL A 73 -9.43 -0.80 -25.19
CA VAL A 73 -9.66 -2.06 -25.90
C VAL A 73 -8.37 -2.89 -25.98
N ALA A 74 -7.24 -2.27 -26.34
CA ALA A 74 -5.96 -2.95 -26.45
C ALA A 74 -5.53 -3.54 -25.08
N VAL A 75 -5.56 -2.74 -24.03
CA VAL A 75 -5.17 -3.16 -22.67
C VAL A 75 -6.13 -4.20 -22.11
N ALA A 76 -7.45 -4.06 -22.32
CA ALA A 76 -8.43 -5.03 -21.84
C ALA A 76 -8.27 -6.41 -22.47
N ASN A 77 -8.03 -6.47 -23.79
CA ASN A 77 -7.78 -7.74 -24.49
C ASN A 77 -6.48 -8.38 -24.00
N ARG A 78 -5.40 -7.62 -23.88
CA ARG A 78 -4.12 -8.12 -23.35
C ARG A 78 -4.27 -8.62 -21.90
N TRP A 79 -4.99 -7.88 -21.05
CA TRP A 79 -5.29 -8.30 -19.69
C TRP A 79 -6.10 -9.61 -19.67
N LYS A 80 -7.11 -9.76 -20.52
CA LYS A 80 -7.92 -10.98 -20.63
C LYS A 80 -7.05 -12.19 -20.94
N GLU A 81 -6.14 -12.09 -21.92
CA GLU A 81 -5.22 -13.17 -22.29
C GLU A 81 -4.42 -13.69 -21.10
N GLU A 82 -3.94 -12.79 -20.24
CA GLU A 82 -3.16 -13.16 -19.07
C GLU A 82 -4.03 -13.62 -17.89
N PHE A 83 -5.22 -13.02 -17.71
CA PHE A 83 -6.06 -13.32 -16.56
C PHE A 83 -6.86 -14.61 -16.71
N ILE A 84 -7.22 -15.02 -17.94
CA ILE A 84 -8.08 -16.18 -18.22
C ILE A 84 -7.48 -17.50 -17.73
N VAL A 85 -6.17 -17.60 -17.61
CA VAL A 85 -5.45 -18.78 -17.09
C VAL A 85 -5.38 -18.82 -15.54
N SER A 86 -5.92 -17.82 -14.85
CA SER A 86 -5.96 -17.80 -13.39
C SER A 86 -6.98 -18.80 -12.84
N GLU A 87 -6.66 -19.44 -11.70
CA GLU A 87 -7.53 -20.46 -11.09
C GLU A 87 -8.76 -19.88 -10.35
N ASN A 88 -8.76 -18.59 -10.01
CA ASN A 88 -9.80 -17.92 -9.21
C ASN A 88 -10.43 -16.77 -9.98
N GLN A 89 -11.19 -17.09 -11.00
CA GLN A 89 -11.89 -16.09 -11.79
C GLN A 89 -13.18 -15.65 -11.09
N LYS A 90 -13.42 -14.34 -11.15
CA LYS A 90 -14.65 -13.68 -10.70
C LYS A 90 -15.08 -12.71 -11.77
N THR A 91 -16.35 -12.33 -11.74
CA THR A 91 -16.79 -11.19 -12.55
C THR A 91 -16.05 -9.94 -12.13
N ASN A 92 -15.43 -9.27 -13.08
CA ASN A 92 -14.64 -8.07 -12.85
C ASN A 92 -15.10 -6.93 -13.75
N ASP A 93 -15.11 -5.73 -13.21
CA ASP A 93 -15.12 -4.51 -14.00
C ASP A 93 -13.68 -4.05 -14.24
N LEU A 94 -13.40 -3.73 -15.51
CA LEU A 94 -12.15 -3.12 -15.97
C LEU A 94 -12.44 -1.65 -16.24
N VAL A 95 -11.89 -0.78 -15.44
CA VAL A 95 -12.13 0.67 -15.51
C VAL A 95 -10.89 1.35 -16.04
N PHE A 96 -11.05 2.07 -17.14
CA PHE A 96 -9.98 2.86 -17.78
C PHE A 96 -10.32 4.33 -17.64
N ILE A 97 -9.34 5.10 -17.19
CA ILE A 97 -9.55 6.50 -16.83
C ILE A 97 -8.42 7.36 -17.38
N GLN A 98 -8.79 8.42 -18.07
CA GLN A 98 -7.90 9.53 -18.38
C GLN A 98 -8.16 10.67 -17.39
N PHE A 99 -7.14 11.13 -16.68
CA PHE A 99 -7.30 12.16 -15.67
C PHE A 99 -6.09 13.09 -15.62
N SER A 100 -6.24 14.24 -15.01
CA SER A 100 -5.15 15.16 -14.71
C SER A 100 -4.89 15.17 -13.21
N LYS A 101 -3.62 15.09 -12.82
CA LYS A 101 -3.15 15.29 -11.45
C LYS A 101 -2.16 16.43 -11.46
N GLU A 102 -2.47 17.53 -10.73
CA GLU A 102 -1.61 18.70 -10.63
C GLU A 102 -1.21 19.27 -12.02
N GLY A 103 -2.16 19.21 -12.96
CA GLY A 103 -1.98 19.72 -14.34
C GLY A 103 -1.30 18.75 -15.30
N VAL A 104 -0.83 17.59 -14.86
CA VAL A 104 -0.18 16.56 -15.69
C VAL A 104 -1.14 15.45 -16.05
N ASP A 105 -1.12 15.00 -17.30
CA ASP A 105 -1.97 13.93 -17.78
C ASP A 105 -1.52 12.54 -17.33
N HIS A 106 -2.50 11.75 -16.89
CA HIS A 106 -2.32 10.40 -16.40
C HIS A 106 -3.34 9.44 -17.02
N PHE A 107 -2.94 8.18 -17.08
CA PHE A 107 -3.80 7.05 -17.41
C PHE A 107 -3.93 6.15 -16.19
N ALA A 108 -5.14 5.64 -15.93
CA ALA A 108 -5.36 4.57 -14.95
C ALA A 108 -6.09 3.39 -15.54
N PHE A 109 -5.66 2.20 -15.15
CA PHE A 109 -6.35 0.93 -15.34
C PHE A 109 -6.64 0.32 -13.97
N LEU A 110 -7.93 0.07 -13.67
CA LEU A 110 -8.38 -0.53 -12.42
C LEU A 110 -9.12 -1.82 -12.72
N ARG A 111 -8.73 -2.93 -12.10
CA ARG A 111 -9.55 -4.15 -12.04
C ARG A 111 -10.29 -4.18 -10.71
N ILE A 112 -11.61 -4.32 -10.79
CA ILE A 112 -12.49 -4.32 -9.64
C ILE A 112 -13.33 -5.60 -9.66
N ALA A 113 -13.05 -6.53 -8.74
CA ALA A 113 -13.88 -7.72 -8.56
C ALA A 113 -15.25 -7.32 -8.00
N LEU A 114 -16.30 -7.68 -8.73
CA LEU A 114 -17.67 -7.40 -8.32
C LEU A 114 -18.08 -8.29 -7.14
N ARG A 115 -19.03 -7.79 -6.34
CA ARG A 115 -19.43 -8.44 -5.08
C ARG A 115 -20.91 -8.73 -5.04
N GLU A 116 -21.25 -9.80 -4.34
CA GLU A 116 -22.62 -10.03 -3.89
C GLU A 116 -22.87 -9.24 -2.61
N THR A 117 -24.06 -8.65 -2.52
CA THR A 117 -24.46 -7.83 -1.38
C THR A 117 -25.89 -8.13 -1.00
N LEU A 118 -26.18 -8.29 0.28
CA LEU A 118 -27.56 -8.34 0.77
C LEU A 118 -28.11 -6.91 0.85
N THR A 119 -29.22 -6.70 0.17
CA THR A 119 -29.92 -5.40 0.13
C THR A 119 -31.29 -5.54 0.76
N HIS A 120 -31.56 -4.72 1.79
CA HIS A 120 -32.89 -4.61 2.37
C HIS A 120 -33.75 -3.66 1.53
N LEU A 121 -34.88 -4.16 1.04
CA LEU A 121 -35.85 -3.38 0.28
C LEU A 121 -36.89 -2.82 1.25
N GLY A 122 -36.68 -1.57 1.72
CA GLY A 122 -37.65 -0.88 2.55
C GLY A 122 -38.94 -0.54 1.81
N GLY A 123 -40.06 -0.50 2.55
CA GLY A 123 -41.39 -0.12 2.00
C GLY A 123 -42.25 -1.27 1.48
N GLU A 124 -41.74 -2.50 1.48
CA GLU A 124 -42.56 -3.69 1.23
C GLU A 124 -43.08 -4.30 2.54
N VAL A 125 -44.30 -4.84 2.51
CA VAL A 125 -44.99 -5.37 3.70
C VAL A 125 -44.21 -6.51 4.37
N ASP A 126 -43.55 -7.34 3.57
CA ASP A 126 -42.82 -8.52 4.02
C ASP A 126 -41.37 -8.24 4.41
N ASN A 127 -40.91 -6.98 4.35
CA ASN A 127 -39.57 -6.56 4.74
C ASN A 127 -38.43 -7.41 4.13
N PRO A 128 -38.40 -7.61 2.81
CA PRO A 128 -37.53 -8.63 2.20
C PRO A 128 -36.05 -8.17 2.14
N ILE A 129 -35.16 -9.16 2.35
CA ILE A 129 -33.74 -9.02 2.04
C ILE A 129 -33.48 -9.78 0.73
N LYS A 130 -32.89 -9.10 -0.25
CA LYS A 130 -32.50 -9.70 -1.54
C LYS A 130 -30.99 -9.74 -1.69
N LEU A 131 -30.49 -10.82 -2.28
CA LEU A 131 -29.12 -10.90 -2.77
C LEU A 131 -29.04 -10.16 -4.09
N THR A 132 -28.20 -9.13 -4.16
CA THR A 132 -27.85 -8.42 -5.39
C THR A 132 -26.43 -8.82 -5.79
N GLN A 133 -26.25 -9.13 -7.06
CA GLN A 133 -24.96 -9.52 -7.63
C GLN A 133 -24.34 -8.35 -8.41
N ASN A 134 -23.07 -8.49 -8.74
CA ASN A 134 -22.33 -7.55 -9.57
C ASN A 134 -22.30 -6.11 -9.02
N ASN A 135 -22.19 -5.97 -7.70
CA ASN A 135 -22.10 -4.66 -7.09
C ASN A 135 -20.65 -4.18 -7.02
N LEU A 136 -20.43 -2.92 -7.39
CA LEU A 136 -19.16 -2.23 -7.16
C LEU A 136 -18.90 -2.08 -5.66
N PRO A 137 -17.66 -2.31 -5.19
CA PRO A 137 -17.31 -2.09 -3.78
C PRO A 137 -17.42 -0.60 -3.43
N GLY A 138 -17.76 -0.30 -2.17
CA GLY A 138 -17.93 1.06 -1.67
C GLY A 138 -16.71 1.97 -1.86
N PHE A 139 -16.90 3.27 -1.66
CA PHE A 139 -15.88 4.31 -1.81
C PHE A 139 -14.60 4.04 -1.00
N GLY A 140 -14.75 3.48 0.21
CA GLY A 140 -13.65 3.15 1.11
C GLY A 140 -12.81 1.94 0.71
N THR A 141 -13.17 1.18 -0.32
CA THR A 141 -12.43 -0.01 -0.78
C THR A 141 -11.59 0.34 -2.01
N GLY A 142 -10.32 -0.07 -2.07
CA GLY A 142 -9.47 0.05 -3.26
C GLY A 142 -9.92 -0.88 -4.40
N ALA A 143 -9.36 -0.71 -5.57
CA ALA A 143 -9.42 -1.69 -6.63
C ALA A 143 -8.64 -2.95 -6.23
N ASP A 144 -8.96 -4.09 -6.82
CA ASP A 144 -8.24 -5.33 -6.55
C ASP A 144 -6.85 -5.32 -7.16
N GLU A 145 -6.74 -4.72 -8.36
CA GLU A 145 -5.49 -4.38 -9.03
C GLU A 145 -5.64 -3.01 -9.67
N ALA A 146 -4.58 -2.24 -9.71
CA ALA A 146 -4.61 -0.90 -10.24
C ALA A 146 -3.25 -0.47 -10.76
N LEU A 147 -3.25 0.17 -11.92
CA LEU A 147 -2.10 0.83 -12.51
C LEU A 147 -2.45 2.30 -12.71
N VAL A 148 -1.55 3.19 -12.30
CA VAL A 148 -1.61 4.61 -12.64
C VAL A 148 -0.29 4.99 -13.28
N ILE A 149 -0.33 5.63 -14.44
CA ILE A 149 0.84 6.08 -15.21
C ILE A 149 0.79 7.59 -15.38
N ASN A 150 1.89 8.25 -15.06
CA ASN A 150 2.15 9.61 -15.50
C ASN A 150 2.62 9.57 -16.95
N LEU A 151 1.83 10.13 -17.88
CA LEU A 151 2.09 10.02 -19.31
C LEU A 151 3.31 10.82 -19.78
N GLN A 152 3.75 11.79 -18.98
CA GLN A 152 4.94 12.60 -19.31
C GLN A 152 6.23 11.95 -18.83
N SER A 153 6.26 11.47 -17.58
CA SER A 153 7.48 10.92 -16.96
C SER A 153 7.59 9.42 -17.07
N ARG A 154 6.55 8.72 -17.50
CA ARG A 154 6.44 7.25 -17.52
C ARG A 154 6.55 6.59 -16.14
N LYS A 155 6.54 7.39 -15.07
CA LYS A 155 6.43 6.86 -13.71
C LYS A 155 5.09 6.20 -13.51
N TYR A 156 5.08 5.07 -12.82
CA TYR A 156 3.84 4.35 -12.51
C TYR A 156 3.75 3.93 -11.05
N HIS A 157 2.49 3.81 -10.60
CA HIS A 157 2.11 3.21 -9.33
C HIS A 157 1.26 1.99 -9.61
N LEU A 158 1.56 0.88 -8.94
CA LEU A 158 0.95 -0.42 -9.20
C LEU A 158 0.48 -1.07 -7.89
N ILE A 159 -0.81 -1.37 -7.82
CA ILE A 159 -1.39 -2.30 -6.84
C ILE A 159 -1.66 -3.60 -7.58
N GLU A 160 -1.05 -4.70 -7.13
CA GLU A 160 -1.29 -6.01 -7.73
C GLU A 160 -1.39 -7.10 -6.68
N LYS A 161 -2.08 -8.17 -7.04
CA LYS A 161 -2.19 -9.40 -6.25
C LYS A 161 -1.47 -10.53 -6.94
N ARG A 162 -0.87 -11.43 -6.15
CA ARG A 162 -0.43 -12.70 -6.69
C ARG A 162 -1.63 -13.56 -7.01
N ILE A 163 -1.66 -14.12 -8.20
CA ILE A 163 -2.66 -15.10 -8.62
C ILE A 163 -1.99 -16.47 -8.79
N LYS A 164 -2.81 -17.51 -8.69
CA LYS A 164 -2.39 -18.86 -9.00
C LYS A 164 -2.48 -19.07 -10.52
N TYR A 165 -1.35 -19.24 -11.14
CA TYR A 165 -1.17 -19.40 -12.58
C TYR A 165 -0.47 -20.74 -12.81
N ASN A 166 -1.19 -21.71 -13.37
CA ASN A 166 -0.67 -23.08 -13.55
C ASN A 166 -0.05 -23.67 -12.27
N GLY A 167 -0.71 -23.51 -11.14
CA GLY A 167 -0.24 -24.02 -9.84
C GLY A 167 0.82 -23.16 -9.13
N THR A 168 1.39 -22.15 -9.78
CA THR A 168 2.42 -21.27 -9.22
C THR A 168 1.86 -19.88 -8.93
N LEU A 169 2.23 -19.30 -7.77
CA LEU A 169 1.87 -17.92 -7.43
C LEU A 169 2.75 -16.94 -8.21
N LEU A 170 2.13 -16.13 -9.07
CA LEU A 170 2.78 -15.19 -9.97
C LEU A 170 2.22 -13.78 -9.80
N ASN A 171 3.06 -12.75 -9.98
CA ASN A 171 2.64 -11.37 -10.15
C ASN A 171 2.37 -11.09 -11.64
N TYR A 172 1.35 -11.75 -12.21
CA TYR A 172 1.07 -11.71 -13.64
C TYR A 172 0.92 -10.28 -14.19
N PHE A 173 0.42 -9.38 -13.35
CA PHE A 173 0.17 -8.01 -13.77
C PHE A 173 1.50 -7.30 -14.12
N SER A 174 2.46 -7.28 -13.20
CA SER A 174 3.79 -6.69 -13.48
C SER A 174 4.62 -7.53 -14.44
N GLU A 175 4.63 -8.86 -14.27
CA GLU A 175 5.54 -9.74 -15.01
C GLU A 175 5.08 -9.98 -16.46
N ASN A 176 3.79 -10.26 -16.67
CA ASN A 176 3.26 -10.64 -17.97
C ASN A 176 2.57 -9.48 -18.70
N LEU A 177 1.65 -8.76 -18.00
CA LEU A 177 0.89 -7.69 -18.64
C LEU A 177 1.75 -6.46 -18.90
N LEU A 178 2.44 -5.97 -17.86
CA LEU A 178 3.25 -4.75 -17.96
C LEU A 178 4.67 -5.01 -18.47
N GLN A 179 5.17 -6.23 -18.35
CA GLN A 179 6.56 -6.60 -18.63
C GLN A 179 7.55 -5.64 -17.96
N ALA A 180 7.32 -5.38 -16.66
CA ALA A 180 8.05 -4.40 -15.87
C ALA A 180 8.48 -4.98 -14.51
N GLN A 181 9.56 -4.44 -13.96
CA GLN A 181 10.08 -4.82 -12.65
C GLN A 181 9.88 -3.67 -11.65
N PRO A 182 8.71 -3.57 -11.01
CA PRO A 182 8.45 -2.50 -10.06
C PRO A 182 9.27 -2.69 -8.78
N LYS A 183 9.67 -1.58 -8.16
CA LYS A 183 10.19 -1.56 -6.80
C LYS A 183 9.14 -2.09 -5.83
N ILE A 184 9.57 -2.77 -4.78
CA ILE A 184 8.65 -3.26 -3.74
C ILE A 184 7.96 -2.09 -3.05
N SER A 185 6.74 -2.32 -2.55
CA SER A 185 5.97 -1.25 -1.91
C SER A 185 6.61 -0.80 -0.58
N PRO A 186 6.49 0.49 -0.21
CA PRO A 186 6.99 1.01 1.05
C PRO A 186 6.58 0.19 2.27
N LYS A 187 5.33 -0.23 2.34
CA LYS A 187 4.83 -1.11 3.41
C LYS A 187 5.61 -2.43 3.52
N LYS A 188 5.94 -3.06 2.38
CA LYS A 188 6.72 -4.31 2.38
C LYS A 188 8.18 -4.05 2.73
N SER A 189 8.75 -2.95 2.25
CA SER A 189 10.11 -2.54 2.58
C SER A 189 10.27 -2.30 4.07
N ILE A 190 9.37 -1.51 4.67
CA ILE A 190 9.36 -1.26 6.12
C ILE A 190 9.28 -2.58 6.91
N LYS A 191 8.36 -3.47 6.51
CA LYS A 191 8.24 -4.78 7.17
C LYS A 191 9.51 -5.63 7.03
N ALA A 192 10.20 -5.56 5.90
CA ALA A 192 11.47 -6.25 5.71
C ALA A 192 12.56 -5.66 6.62
N LEU A 193 12.64 -4.33 6.72
CA LEU A 193 13.56 -3.62 7.60
C LEU A 193 13.30 -3.97 9.08
N GLU A 194 12.05 -3.87 9.56
CA GLU A 194 11.66 -4.28 10.92
C GLU A 194 12.10 -5.72 11.22
N LYS A 195 11.77 -6.65 10.31
CA LYS A 195 12.09 -8.08 10.50
C LYS A 195 13.60 -8.36 10.51
N THR A 196 14.36 -7.69 9.63
CA THR A 196 15.82 -7.88 9.59
C THR A 196 16.48 -7.25 10.81
N SER A 197 16.04 -6.06 11.25
CA SER A 197 16.53 -5.43 12.48
C SER A 197 16.37 -6.37 13.68
N GLN A 198 15.18 -6.95 13.85
CA GLN A 198 14.92 -7.90 14.94
C GLN A 198 15.81 -9.14 14.85
N LYS A 199 15.94 -9.75 13.66
CA LYS A 199 16.79 -10.93 13.47
C LYS A 199 18.27 -10.66 13.79
N ILE A 200 18.77 -9.50 13.43
CA ILE A 200 20.15 -9.09 13.76
C ILE A 200 20.28 -8.88 15.26
N ALA A 201 19.34 -8.15 15.91
CA ALA A 201 19.37 -7.94 17.35
C ALA A 201 19.35 -9.27 18.14
N GLU A 202 18.50 -10.23 17.75
CA GLU A 202 18.47 -11.58 18.32
C GLU A 202 19.84 -12.28 18.20
N SER A 203 20.50 -12.16 17.04
CA SER A 203 21.81 -12.77 16.80
C SER A 203 22.94 -12.20 17.66
N PHE A 204 22.79 -10.97 18.15
CA PHE A 204 23.73 -10.26 19.02
C PHE A 204 23.27 -10.16 20.49
N ASN A 205 22.15 -10.84 20.85
CA ASN A 205 21.52 -10.79 22.18
C ASN A 205 21.15 -9.38 22.66
N THR A 206 20.74 -8.51 21.73
CA THR A 206 20.28 -7.14 21.98
C THR A 206 18.79 -6.96 21.68
N ASP A 207 18.03 -8.06 21.42
CA ASP A 207 16.60 -8.03 21.15
C ASP A 207 15.79 -7.92 22.44
N ASP A 208 15.56 -6.69 22.87
CA ASP A 208 14.70 -6.35 23.98
C ASP A 208 13.60 -5.35 23.54
N PHE A 209 12.71 -5.00 24.46
CA PHE A 209 11.65 -4.05 24.16
C PHE A 209 12.17 -2.65 23.82
N GLN A 210 13.32 -2.25 24.36
CA GLN A 210 13.95 -0.95 24.09
C GLN A 210 14.47 -0.91 22.66
N PHE A 211 15.13 -1.99 22.21
CA PHE A 211 15.56 -2.10 20.81
C PHE A 211 14.37 -2.05 19.83
N GLN A 212 13.29 -2.78 20.11
CA GLN A 212 12.08 -2.75 19.28
C GLN A 212 11.45 -1.36 19.22
N SER A 213 11.48 -0.62 20.33
CA SER A 213 11.04 0.77 20.38
C SER A 213 11.96 1.69 19.56
N LYS A 214 13.30 1.52 19.69
CA LYS A 214 14.31 2.24 18.90
C LYS A 214 14.09 2.06 17.40
N VAL A 215 13.79 0.83 16.94
CA VAL A 215 13.46 0.56 15.52
C VAL A 215 12.24 1.36 15.05
N LYS A 216 11.16 1.38 15.83
CA LYS A 216 9.94 2.12 15.48
C LYS A 216 10.16 3.62 15.42
N SER A 217 10.87 4.16 16.43
CA SER A 217 11.20 5.57 16.47
C SER A 217 12.08 5.99 15.31
N ALA A 218 13.15 5.23 15.01
CA ALA A 218 14.04 5.53 13.89
C ALA A 218 13.27 5.51 12.54
N ILE A 219 12.39 4.53 12.31
CA ILE A 219 11.55 4.49 11.12
C ILE A 219 10.62 5.71 11.04
N PHE A 220 9.99 6.09 12.16
CA PHE A 220 9.11 7.26 12.23
C PHE A 220 9.87 8.55 11.87
N ASN A 221 11.00 8.80 12.55
CA ASN A 221 11.80 10.00 12.37
C ASN A 221 12.30 10.14 10.92
N HIS A 222 12.83 9.08 10.32
CA HIS A 222 13.28 9.10 8.93
C HIS A 222 12.15 9.42 7.94
N ILE A 223 10.95 8.85 8.15
CA ILE A 223 9.80 9.13 7.28
C ILE A 223 9.31 10.56 7.47
N GLU A 224 9.20 11.03 8.73
CA GLU A 224 8.69 12.36 9.06
C GLU A 224 9.63 13.48 8.60
N GLU A 225 10.93 13.34 8.87
CA GLU A 225 11.91 14.39 8.61
C GLU A 225 12.42 14.41 7.17
N GLU A 226 12.66 13.22 6.59
CA GLU A 226 13.32 13.09 5.28
C GLU A 226 12.39 12.65 4.16
N ASN A 227 11.15 12.25 4.49
CA ASN A 227 10.22 11.60 3.53
C ASN A 227 10.86 10.41 2.80
N LYS A 228 11.84 9.78 3.46
CA LYS A 228 12.69 8.73 2.91
C LYS A 228 13.21 7.84 4.03
N LEU A 229 13.30 6.55 3.78
CA LEU A 229 13.87 5.57 4.70
C LEU A 229 15.06 4.88 4.04
N SER A 230 16.28 5.20 4.51
CA SER A 230 17.52 4.58 4.03
C SER A 230 17.92 3.40 4.93
N PRO A 231 18.17 2.20 4.35
CA PRO A 231 18.71 1.08 5.11
C PRO A 231 20.03 1.40 5.82
N GLU A 232 20.91 2.16 5.17
CA GLU A 232 22.23 2.52 5.72
C GLU A 232 22.09 3.42 6.96
N LYS A 233 21.28 4.50 6.85
CA LYS A 233 21.03 5.39 7.99
C LYS A 233 20.34 4.65 9.14
N LEU A 234 19.34 3.81 8.82
CA LEU A 234 18.67 2.99 9.82
C LEU A 234 19.65 2.05 10.52
N ALA A 235 20.61 1.47 9.79
CA ALA A 235 21.68 0.64 10.38
C ALA A 235 22.58 1.44 11.33
N ASP A 236 22.92 2.67 10.96
CA ASP A 236 23.73 3.55 11.79
C ASP A 236 23.00 3.89 13.10
N ASP A 237 21.71 4.22 13.04
CA ASP A 237 20.91 4.54 14.22
C ASP A 237 20.71 3.34 15.16
N LEU A 238 20.46 2.15 14.59
CA LEU A 238 20.13 0.96 15.37
C LEU A 238 21.34 0.26 15.97
N PHE A 239 22.48 0.29 15.29
CA PHE A 239 23.68 -0.49 15.63
C PHE A 239 24.93 0.39 15.72
N ASP A 240 24.79 1.62 16.26
CA ASP A 240 25.85 2.61 16.41
C ASP A 240 27.10 2.07 17.13
N ASP A 241 26.90 1.28 18.19
CA ASP A 241 27.96 0.68 19.01
C ASP A 241 28.48 -0.68 18.48
N ASN A 242 27.88 -1.23 17.40
CA ASN A 242 28.22 -2.56 16.88
C ASN A 242 28.39 -2.60 15.36
N LEU A 243 29.62 -2.35 14.91
CA LEU A 243 29.95 -2.36 13.49
C LEU A 243 29.62 -3.70 12.79
N THR A 244 29.80 -4.83 13.46
CA THR A 244 29.51 -6.16 12.88
C THR A 244 28.00 -6.35 12.67
N ALA A 245 27.19 -5.97 13.66
CA ALA A 245 25.72 -6.01 13.55
C ALA A 245 25.24 -5.07 12.42
N ARG A 246 25.80 -3.87 12.32
CA ARG A 246 25.49 -2.87 11.29
C ARG A 246 25.77 -3.41 9.89
N LEU A 247 26.96 -3.96 9.64
CA LEU A 247 27.31 -4.54 8.34
C LEU A 247 26.43 -5.75 8.01
N SER A 248 26.17 -6.62 8.99
CA SER A 248 25.29 -7.78 8.81
C SER A 248 23.85 -7.37 8.46
N PHE A 249 23.35 -6.30 9.07
CA PHE A 249 22.03 -5.75 8.73
C PHE A 249 21.99 -5.24 7.29
N ILE A 250 22.97 -4.41 6.88
CA ILE A 250 23.05 -3.85 5.53
C ILE A 250 23.10 -4.97 4.49
N ASP A 251 23.92 -5.99 4.70
CA ASP A 251 24.07 -7.11 3.75
C ASP A 251 22.76 -7.92 3.62
N GLN A 252 22.07 -8.20 4.75
CA GLN A 252 20.81 -8.94 4.69
C GLN A 252 19.65 -8.11 4.13
N VAL A 253 19.64 -6.79 4.34
CA VAL A 253 18.58 -5.92 3.83
C VAL A 253 18.73 -5.67 2.33
N LYS A 254 19.94 -5.58 1.78
CA LYS A 254 20.17 -5.31 0.35
C LYS A 254 19.47 -6.29 -0.59
N GLU A 255 19.27 -7.53 -0.16
CA GLU A 255 18.52 -8.51 -0.96
C GLU A 255 17.03 -8.16 -1.07
N ALA A 256 16.43 -7.66 0.01
CA ALA A 256 14.99 -7.37 0.09
C ALA A 256 14.66 -5.90 -0.21
N VAL A 257 15.54 -4.97 0.16
CA VAL A 257 15.39 -3.51 0.01
C VAL A 257 16.69 -2.93 -0.55
N PRO A 258 16.95 -3.11 -1.86
CA PRO A 258 18.22 -2.71 -2.48
C PRO A 258 18.43 -1.19 -2.56
N GLU A 259 17.36 -0.42 -2.47
CA GLU A 259 17.38 1.04 -2.57
C GLU A 259 16.60 1.68 -1.43
N PRO A 260 16.91 2.93 -1.07
CA PRO A 260 16.11 3.68 -0.11
C PRO A 260 14.64 3.78 -0.52
N VAL A 261 13.76 3.66 0.46
CA VAL A 261 12.30 3.79 0.27
C VAL A 261 11.94 5.27 0.28
N THR A 262 11.28 5.76 -0.78
CA THR A 262 10.83 7.16 -0.89
C THR A 262 9.31 7.24 -0.78
N PHE A 263 8.82 8.34 -0.21
CA PHE A 263 7.39 8.62 -0.01
C PHE A 263 6.92 9.88 -0.77
N GLU A 264 7.71 10.36 -1.75
CA GLU A 264 7.46 11.64 -2.43
C GLU A 264 6.07 11.76 -3.06
N GLU A 265 5.56 10.69 -3.65
CA GLU A 265 4.23 10.65 -4.29
C GLU A 265 3.26 9.69 -3.58
N ILE A 266 3.60 9.26 -2.36
CA ILE A 266 2.87 8.24 -1.61
C ILE A 266 2.37 8.84 -0.31
N ASP A 267 1.12 8.57 0.03
CA ASP A 267 0.57 8.94 1.34
C ASP A 267 1.20 8.09 2.45
N ALA A 268 2.17 8.67 3.14
CA ALA A 268 2.87 8.06 4.28
C ALA A 268 2.07 8.12 5.60
N SER A 269 0.94 8.85 5.64
CA SER A 269 0.21 9.15 6.88
C SER A 269 -0.18 7.90 7.67
N ARG A 270 -0.47 6.81 6.96
CA ARG A 270 -0.81 5.52 7.58
C ARG A 270 0.38 4.89 8.30
N GLN A 271 1.58 4.98 7.72
CA GLN A 271 2.80 4.47 8.35
C GLN A 271 3.22 5.36 9.51
N LEU A 272 3.19 6.68 9.35
CA LEU A 272 3.43 7.62 10.43
C LEU A 272 2.52 7.34 11.63
N LYS A 273 1.20 7.20 11.44
CA LYS A 273 0.26 6.84 12.51
C LYS A 273 0.56 5.48 13.17
N LYS A 274 1.11 4.51 12.40
CA LYS A 274 1.50 3.20 12.97
C LYS A 274 2.65 3.34 13.94
N PHE A 275 3.60 4.22 13.64
CA PHE A 275 4.85 4.40 14.38
C PHE A 275 4.87 5.63 15.30
N GLU A 276 3.84 6.48 15.26
CA GLU A 276 3.72 7.70 16.08
C GLU A 276 3.77 7.44 17.59
N ASN A 277 3.30 6.27 18.01
CA ASN A 277 3.21 5.92 19.41
C ASN A 277 3.86 4.55 19.71
N GLN A 278 4.58 4.49 20.81
CA GLN A 278 5.03 3.25 21.43
C GLN A 278 3.88 2.63 22.22
N LYS A 279 3.56 1.37 21.94
CA LYS A 279 2.53 0.61 22.65
C LYS A 279 3.21 -0.51 23.44
N LEU A 280 3.14 -0.41 24.75
CA LEU A 280 3.75 -1.35 25.68
C LEU A 280 2.66 -2.10 26.43
N SER A 281 2.70 -3.44 26.39
CA SER A 281 1.84 -4.31 27.18
C SER A 281 2.66 -4.91 28.33
N LEU A 282 2.30 -4.57 29.55
CA LEU A 282 3.03 -5.00 30.74
C LEU A 282 2.48 -6.31 31.27
N SER A 283 3.33 -7.13 31.89
CA SER A 283 2.96 -8.45 32.42
C SER A 283 1.85 -8.42 33.48
N ASN A 284 1.64 -7.28 34.15
CA ASN A 284 0.56 -7.06 35.11
C ASN A 284 -0.76 -6.62 34.49
N GLY A 285 -0.87 -6.60 33.13
CA GLY A 285 -2.08 -6.23 32.39
C GLY A 285 -2.26 -4.74 32.10
N ILE A 286 -1.30 -3.91 32.49
CA ILE A 286 -1.31 -2.48 32.14
C ILE A 286 -0.86 -2.32 30.68
N GLU A 287 -1.56 -1.52 29.91
CA GLU A 287 -1.14 -1.05 28.59
C GLU A 287 -0.77 0.43 28.64
N LEU A 288 0.39 0.75 28.08
CA LEU A 288 0.87 2.12 27.95
C LEU A 288 0.94 2.49 26.48
N ILE A 289 0.45 3.66 26.13
CA ILE A 289 0.59 4.29 24.82
C ILE A 289 1.33 5.59 25.02
N VAL A 290 2.56 5.66 24.54
CA VAL A 290 3.45 6.80 24.73
C VAL A 290 3.83 7.35 23.37
N PRO A 291 3.60 8.65 23.09
CA PRO A 291 4.10 9.28 21.86
C PRO A 291 5.63 9.14 21.74
N ASN A 292 6.14 8.96 20.52
CA ASN A 292 7.58 8.72 20.30
C ASN A 292 8.46 9.81 20.90
N ASN A 293 8.12 11.08 20.68
CA ASN A 293 8.87 12.21 21.22
C ASN A 293 8.93 12.23 22.77
N VAL A 294 7.89 11.71 23.45
CA VAL A 294 7.85 11.57 24.91
C VAL A 294 8.61 10.33 25.35
N TYR A 295 8.55 9.24 24.57
CA TYR A 295 9.25 8.00 24.87
C TYR A 295 10.79 8.15 24.79
N GLU A 296 11.28 8.93 23.83
CA GLU A 296 12.71 9.19 23.62
C GLU A 296 13.28 10.22 24.62
N ASP A 297 12.40 10.99 25.28
CA ASP A 297 12.83 11.97 26.28
C ASP A 297 12.96 11.35 27.67
N ALA A 298 14.20 11.12 28.08
CA ALA A 298 14.53 10.58 29.41
C ALA A 298 14.04 11.44 30.58
N GLU A 299 13.75 12.74 30.35
CA GLU A 299 13.14 13.60 31.35
C GLU A 299 11.64 13.40 31.49
N SER A 300 11.02 12.75 30.50
CA SER A 300 9.58 12.44 30.48
C SER A 300 9.29 11.00 30.89
N VAL A 301 10.04 10.01 30.37
CA VAL A 301 9.83 8.58 30.65
C VAL A 301 11.16 7.88 30.91
N GLU A 302 11.22 7.12 31.99
CA GLU A 302 12.41 6.36 32.36
C GLU A 302 12.05 4.90 32.65
N PHE A 303 12.86 3.99 32.10
CA PHE A 303 12.76 2.54 32.34
C PHE A 303 13.93 2.13 33.27
N ILE A 304 13.60 1.63 34.44
CA ILE A 304 14.56 1.25 35.45
C ILE A 304 14.57 -0.28 35.60
N LEU A 305 15.73 -0.89 35.32
CA LEU A 305 15.93 -2.31 35.62
C LEU A 305 16.27 -2.47 37.10
N ASN A 306 15.39 -3.13 37.83
CA ASN A 306 15.57 -3.38 39.27
C ASN A 306 16.55 -4.55 39.51
N GLU A 307 17.15 -4.62 40.70
CA GLU A 307 18.10 -5.69 41.08
C GLU A 307 17.49 -7.11 41.00
N ASN A 308 16.18 -7.22 41.14
CA ASN A 308 15.45 -8.49 41.01
C ASN A 308 15.10 -8.90 39.57
N GLY A 309 15.58 -8.16 38.56
CA GLY A 309 15.32 -8.41 37.14
C GLY A 309 13.94 -7.95 36.63
N THR A 310 13.19 -7.21 37.47
CA THR A 310 11.93 -6.59 37.01
C THR A 310 12.18 -5.17 36.52
N TYR A 311 11.24 -4.62 35.71
CA TYR A 311 11.28 -3.23 35.28
C TYR A 311 10.30 -2.37 36.06
N SER A 312 10.75 -1.13 36.36
CA SER A 312 9.88 -0.04 36.79
C SER A 312 9.84 1.02 35.69
N ILE A 313 8.67 1.64 35.50
CA ILE A 313 8.48 2.73 34.54
C ILE A 313 8.13 3.97 35.34
N LEU A 314 8.96 5.02 35.21
CA LEU A 314 8.74 6.30 35.84
C LEU A 314 8.32 7.33 34.80
N ILE A 315 7.14 7.90 34.97
CA ILE A 315 6.61 8.97 34.11
C ILE A 315 6.78 10.27 34.95
N LYS A 316 7.52 11.21 34.39
CA LYS A 316 7.96 12.43 35.07
C LYS A 316 7.26 13.67 34.52
N ASN A 317 7.34 14.79 35.21
CA ASN A 317 6.92 16.12 34.77
C ASN A 317 5.47 16.21 34.32
N ILE A 318 4.56 15.50 35.01
CA ILE A 318 3.12 15.53 34.73
C ILE A 318 2.51 16.75 35.40
N GLU A 319 1.94 17.68 34.62
CA GLU A 319 1.28 18.88 35.15
C GLU A 319 -0.14 18.61 35.66
N ASP A 320 -0.88 17.71 34.99
CA ASP A 320 -2.28 17.37 35.36
C ASP A 320 -2.62 15.93 35.02
N ILE A 321 -3.50 15.31 35.80
CA ILE A 321 -4.01 13.95 35.58
C ILE A 321 -5.54 14.00 35.59
N GLN A 322 -6.15 13.64 34.45
CA GLN A 322 -7.60 13.57 34.29
C GLN A 322 -8.09 12.14 34.08
N SER A 323 -9.15 11.77 34.79
CA SER A 323 -9.88 10.53 34.53
C SER A 323 -10.77 10.70 33.31
N LYS A 324 -10.69 9.78 32.34
CA LYS A 324 -11.54 9.75 31.16
C LYS A 324 -12.60 8.65 31.28
#